data_dfe2d4fda255c2d39366e790fee02d1b
#
_entry.id   dfe2d4fda255c2d39366e790fee02d1b
#
_cell.length_a   1.000
_cell.length_b   1.000
_cell.length_c   1.000
_cell.angle_alpha   90.00
_cell.angle_beta   90.00
_cell.angle_gamma   90.00
#
_symmetry.space_group_name_H-M   'P 1'
#
loop_
_entity.id
_entity.type
_entity.pdbx_description
1 polymer ?
#
loop_
_entity_poly.entity_id
_entity_poly.type
_entity_poly.pdbx_seq_one_letter_code
_entity_poly.pdbx_strand_id
1 'polypeptide(L)'
;MARKLTAAQKHKMFKYLVDRDGYLCFYCKKEFKSVRDPIYEHLNDDETDDREDNLVLAHQSCNVLKSTQKDKKYLSMAEEKLAENEKHAGDLYVRESFLKKNSKDEASTEITISKKCFDITEKYVTDNVLANGWVTYKETMHSIVYLCKKKVGY
;
A
#
# COMPACT_ATOMS: atom_id res chain seq x y z
N MET A 1 7.54 14.63 23.25
CA MET A 1 6.13 14.37 22.93
C MET A 1 6.08 13.66 21.59
N ALA A 2 5.55 12.44 21.55
CA ALA A 2 5.36 11.70 20.31
C ALA A 2 4.40 12.48 19.38
N ARG A 3 4.78 12.64 18.14
CA ARG A 3 4.02 13.41 17.14
C ARG A 3 2.94 12.50 16.56
N LYS A 4 1.69 12.70 16.94
CA LYS A 4 0.58 11.92 16.37
C LYS A 4 0.51 12.08 14.84
N LEU A 5 0.31 10.97 14.14
CA LEU A 5 0.13 10.96 12.69
C LEU A 5 -1.03 11.88 12.27
N THR A 6 -0.79 12.69 11.23
CA THR A 6 -1.83 13.49 10.58
C THR A 6 -2.81 12.59 9.82
N ALA A 7 -3.99 13.12 9.46
CA ALA A 7 -4.98 12.37 8.70
C ALA A 7 -4.42 11.83 7.37
N ALA A 8 -3.62 12.63 6.66
CA ALA A 8 -2.98 12.22 5.40
C ALA A 8 -1.94 11.09 5.62
N GLN A 9 -1.14 11.19 6.68
CA GLN A 9 -0.18 10.13 7.05
C GLN A 9 -0.90 8.84 7.44
N LYS A 10 -1.99 8.92 8.20
CA LYS A 10 -2.82 7.76 8.54
C LYS A 10 -3.39 7.10 7.29
N HIS A 11 -3.91 7.87 6.34
CA HIS A 11 -4.44 7.31 5.10
C HIS A 11 -3.35 6.59 4.28
N LYS A 12 -2.16 7.20 4.16
CA LYS A 12 -1.01 6.58 3.48
C LYS A 12 -0.59 5.29 4.19
N MET A 13 -0.49 5.32 5.52
CA MET A 13 -0.16 4.16 6.35
C MET A 13 -1.19 3.04 6.17
N PHE A 14 -2.48 3.37 6.21
CA PHE A 14 -3.55 2.40 6.00
C PHE A 14 -3.43 1.67 4.66
N LYS A 15 -3.23 2.43 3.59
CA LYS A 15 -3.03 1.86 2.26
C LYS A 15 -1.83 0.93 2.23
N TYR A 16 -0.69 1.37 2.77
CA TYR A 16 0.52 0.55 2.85
C TYR A 16 0.29 -0.77 3.59
N LEU A 17 -0.37 -0.73 4.76
CA LEU A 17 -0.64 -1.94 5.54
C LEU A 17 -1.61 -2.89 4.82
N VAL A 18 -2.62 -2.35 4.12
CA VAL A 18 -3.53 -3.16 3.31
C VAL A 18 -2.80 -3.80 2.12
N ASP A 19 -1.92 -3.06 1.46
CA ASP A 19 -1.13 -3.57 0.33
C ASP A 19 -0.12 -4.66 0.78
N ARG A 20 0.44 -4.53 1.99
CA ARG A 20 1.40 -5.48 2.56
C ARG A 20 0.75 -6.75 3.13
N ASP A 21 -0.28 -6.59 3.97
CA ASP A 21 -0.84 -7.65 4.80
C ASP A 21 -2.28 -8.06 4.41
N GLY A 22 -2.94 -7.31 3.50
CA GLY A 22 -4.35 -7.48 3.14
C GLY A 22 -5.32 -6.76 4.07
N TYR A 23 -6.61 -6.67 3.66
CA TYR A 23 -7.68 -6.05 4.47
C TYR A 23 -8.27 -7.04 5.48
N LEU A 24 -7.43 -7.53 6.38
CA LEU A 24 -7.79 -8.52 7.40
C LEU A 24 -7.02 -8.28 8.71
N CYS A 25 -7.62 -8.72 9.81
CA CYS A 25 -6.98 -8.64 11.12
C CYS A 25 -5.72 -9.52 11.17
N PHE A 26 -4.59 -8.94 11.52
CA PHE A 26 -3.32 -9.66 11.60
C PHE A 26 -3.38 -10.89 12.53
N TYR A 27 -4.05 -10.78 13.68
CA TYR A 27 -4.09 -11.86 14.67
C TYR A 27 -5.07 -12.98 14.35
N CYS A 28 -6.33 -12.65 14.05
CA CYS A 28 -7.35 -13.69 13.83
C CYS A 28 -7.59 -14.03 12.36
N LYS A 29 -6.94 -13.35 11.43
CA LYS A 29 -7.03 -13.53 9.97
C LYS A 29 -8.44 -13.39 9.38
N LYS A 30 -9.36 -12.77 10.13
CA LYS A 30 -10.71 -12.48 9.66
C LYS A 30 -10.75 -11.11 9.00
N GLU A 31 -11.54 -10.99 7.95
CA GLU A 31 -11.81 -9.70 7.28
C GLU A 31 -12.51 -8.71 8.20
N PHE A 32 -12.24 -7.43 7.99
CA PHE A 32 -12.95 -6.35 8.67
C PHE A 32 -14.34 -6.16 8.05
N LYS A 33 -15.37 -6.02 8.90
CA LYS A 33 -16.75 -5.86 8.46
C LYS A 33 -17.08 -4.44 8.01
N SER A 34 -16.32 -3.47 8.47
CA SER A 34 -16.47 -2.06 8.11
C SER A 34 -15.13 -1.33 8.11
N VAL A 35 -15.09 -0.17 7.46
CA VAL A 35 -13.92 0.71 7.43
C VAL A 35 -13.51 1.28 8.79
N ARG A 36 -14.36 1.11 9.81
CA ARG A 36 -14.12 1.56 11.19
C ARG A 36 -13.62 0.44 12.11
N ASP A 37 -13.67 -0.81 11.65
CA ASP A 37 -13.24 -1.97 12.46
C ASP A 37 -11.72 -2.05 12.64
N PRO A 38 -10.88 -1.75 11.61
CA PRO A 38 -9.44 -1.85 11.78
C PRO A 38 -8.90 -0.74 12.66
N ILE A 39 -8.06 -1.12 13.61
CA ILE A 39 -7.20 -0.22 14.37
C ILE A 39 -5.74 -0.42 13.97
N TYR A 40 -4.92 0.60 14.14
CA TYR A 40 -3.46 0.49 14.06
C TYR A 40 -2.97 -0.12 15.37
N GLU A 41 -2.29 -1.22 15.26
CA GLU A 41 -1.75 -1.98 16.37
C GLU A 41 -0.24 -1.97 16.32
N HIS A 42 0.41 -1.61 17.43
CA HIS A 42 1.86 -1.59 17.58
C HIS A 42 2.36 -2.96 18.01
N LEU A 43 3.17 -3.61 17.20
CA LEU A 43 3.69 -4.96 17.48
C LEU A 43 4.52 -5.02 18.75
N ASN A 44 5.29 -3.96 19.05
CA ASN A 44 6.15 -3.84 20.22
C ASN A 44 5.47 -3.23 21.46
N ASP A 45 4.14 -2.96 21.44
CA ASP A 45 3.38 -2.27 22.49
C ASP A 45 3.85 -0.81 22.78
N ASP A 46 4.69 -0.21 21.95
CA ASP A 46 5.09 1.20 22.06
C ASP A 46 4.23 2.09 21.17
N GLU A 47 3.25 2.77 21.75
CA GLU A 47 2.33 3.68 21.05
C GLU A 47 3.02 4.91 20.44
N THR A 48 4.30 5.11 20.69
CA THR A 48 5.09 6.21 20.15
C THR A 48 5.89 5.82 18.91
N ASP A 49 5.96 4.53 18.61
CA ASP A 49 6.72 3.97 17.48
C ASP A 49 5.82 3.70 16.28
N ASP A 50 5.45 4.76 15.57
CA ASP A 50 4.59 4.72 14.37
C ASP A 50 5.35 4.29 13.09
N ARG A 51 6.44 3.53 13.19
CA ARG A 51 7.15 2.99 12.02
C ARG A 51 6.28 1.97 11.28
N GLU A 52 6.40 1.96 9.95
CA GLU A 52 5.61 1.09 9.06
C GLU A 52 5.82 -0.42 9.35
N ASP A 53 7.02 -0.80 9.77
CA ASP A 53 7.40 -2.17 10.14
C ASP A 53 6.85 -2.60 11.52
N ASN A 54 6.56 -1.63 12.41
CA ASN A 54 5.98 -1.89 13.73
C ASN A 54 4.45 -1.91 13.75
N LEU A 55 3.79 -1.53 12.65
CA LEU A 55 2.33 -1.40 12.61
C LEU A 55 1.67 -2.53 11.81
N VAL A 56 0.51 -2.99 12.31
CA VAL A 56 -0.41 -3.90 11.61
C VAL A 56 -1.85 -3.44 11.81
N LEU A 57 -2.77 -3.98 10.98
CA LEU A 57 -4.21 -3.78 11.17
C LEU A 57 -4.78 -4.89 12.04
N ALA A 58 -5.51 -4.54 13.09
CA ALA A 58 -6.12 -5.50 14.00
C ALA A 58 -7.55 -5.12 14.40
N HIS A 59 -8.34 -6.10 14.87
CA HIS A 59 -9.56 -5.81 15.61
C HIS A 59 -9.22 -5.31 17.02
N GLN A 60 -10.02 -4.41 17.55
CA GLN A 60 -9.88 -3.93 18.93
C GLN A 60 -9.86 -5.09 19.93
N SER A 61 -10.71 -6.10 19.76
CA SER A 61 -10.76 -7.28 20.64
C SER A 61 -9.45 -8.10 20.60
N CYS A 62 -8.83 -8.23 19.43
CA CYS A 62 -7.54 -8.93 19.29
C CYS A 62 -6.39 -8.14 19.91
N ASN A 63 -6.41 -6.80 19.79
CA ASN A 63 -5.46 -5.95 20.46
C ASN A 63 -5.56 -6.10 22.00
N VAL A 64 -6.77 -6.10 22.56
CA VAL A 64 -6.98 -6.33 24.02
C VAL A 64 -6.40 -7.67 24.46
N LEU A 65 -6.58 -8.74 23.69
CA LEU A 65 -5.98 -10.06 24.00
C LEU A 65 -4.46 -10.00 24.08
N LYS A 66 -3.82 -9.30 23.16
CA LYS A 66 -2.35 -9.14 23.14
C LYS A 66 -1.86 -8.18 24.23
N SER A 67 -2.34 -6.93 24.22
CA SER A 67 -1.77 -5.85 25.02
C SER A 67 -2.19 -5.91 26.49
N THR A 68 -3.46 -6.25 26.78
CA THR A 68 -4.02 -6.24 28.14
C THR A 68 -3.98 -7.62 28.79
N GLN A 69 -4.44 -8.66 28.07
CA GLN A 69 -4.50 -10.01 28.62
C GLN A 69 -3.19 -10.78 28.48
N LYS A 70 -2.22 -10.24 27.70
CA LYS A 70 -0.89 -10.84 27.48
C LYS A 70 -0.97 -12.29 26.99
N ASP A 71 -1.90 -12.57 26.08
CA ASP A 71 -2.06 -13.88 25.47
C ASP A 71 -0.78 -14.27 24.73
N LYS A 72 -0.18 -15.39 25.13
CA LYS A 72 1.13 -15.86 24.64
C LYS A 72 1.16 -16.08 23.14
N LYS A 73 0.05 -16.56 22.56
CA LYS A 73 -0.07 -16.78 21.12
C LYS A 73 0.01 -15.45 20.35
N TYR A 74 -0.70 -14.41 20.82
CA TYR A 74 -0.72 -13.11 20.17
C TYR A 74 0.62 -12.37 20.36
N LEU A 75 1.26 -12.53 21.51
CA LEU A 75 2.61 -11.99 21.74
C LEU A 75 3.63 -12.62 20.79
N SER A 76 3.69 -13.96 20.71
CA SER A 76 4.60 -14.67 19.78
C SER A 76 4.38 -14.24 18.32
N MET A 77 3.11 -14.13 17.89
CA MET A 77 2.78 -13.65 16.53
C MET A 77 3.28 -12.22 16.27
N ALA A 78 3.19 -11.34 17.27
CA ALA A 78 3.66 -9.96 17.15
C ALA A 78 5.19 -9.89 17.05
N GLU A 79 5.91 -10.63 17.89
CA GLU A 79 7.37 -10.72 17.90
C GLU A 79 7.90 -11.31 16.56
N GLU A 80 7.30 -12.40 16.08
CA GLU A 80 7.67 -13.01 14.80
C GLU A 80 7.47 -12.06 13.63
N LYS A 81 6.32 -11.34 13.60
CA LYS A 81 6.02 -10.38 12.54
C LYS A 81 6.94 -9.18 12.56
N LEU A 82 7.26 -8.67 13.75
CA LEU A 82 8.20 -7.57 13.89
C LEU A 82 9.59 -7.96 13.35
N ALA A 83 10.08 -9.13 13.75
CA ALA A 83 11.36 -9.65 13.27
C ALA A 83 11.37 -9.91 11.74
N GLU A 84 10.25 -10.36 11.17
CA GLU A 84 10.08 -10.50 9.71
C GLU A 84 10.15 -9.13 9.03
N ASN A 85 9.37 -8.15 9.49
CA ASN A 85 9.31 -6.83 8.92
C ASN A 85 10.68 -6.11 9.00
N GLU A 86 11.41 -6.24 10.11
CA GLU A 86 12.75 -5.65 10.28
C GLU A 86 13.77 -6.22 9.29
N LYS A 87 13.69 -7.51 8.98
CA LYS A 87 14.54 -8.13 7.92
C LYS A 87 14.23 -7.52 6.55
N HIS A 88 12.94 -7.36 6.22
CA HIS A 88 12.53 -6.77 4.96
C HIS A 88 12.81 -5.27 4.88
N ALA A 89 12.74 -4.53 5.98
CA ALA A 89 13.12 -3.12 6.03
C ALA A 89 14.60 -2.92 5.70
N GLY A 90 15.48 -3.80 6.17
CA GLY A 90 16.90 -3.81 5.81
C GLY A 90 17.12 -4.00 4.30
N ASP A 91 16.41 -4.94 3.69
CA ASP A 91 16.48 -5.22 2.25
C ASP A 91 15.91 -4.06 1.41
N LEU A 92 14.84 -3.41 1.86
CA LEU A 92 14.25 -2.24 1.20
C LEU A 92 15.17 -1.02 1.27
N TYR A 93 15.83 -0.80 2.42
CA TYR A 93 16.79 0.30 2.56
C TYR A 93 17.99 0.14 1.62
N VAL A 94 18.52 -1.07 1.49
CA VAL A 94 19.57 -1.38 0.51
C VAL A 94 19.05 -1.15 -0.91
N ARG A 95 17.84 -1.60 -1.23
CA ARG A 95 17.22 -1.43 -2.54
C ARG A 95 16.92 0.04 -2.87
N GLU A 96 16.38 0.82 -1.92
CA GLU A 96 16.18 2.27 -2.08
C GLU A 96 17.48 3.05 -2.20
N SER A 97 18.56 2.65 -1.52
CA SER A 97 19.86 3.29 -1.64
C SER A 97 20.51 3.04 -3.02
N PHE A 98 20.30 1.86 -3.62
CA PHE A 98 20.67 1.57 -5.00
C PHE A 98 19.79 2.31 -6.02
N LEU A 99 18.50 2.43 -5.77
CA LEU A 99 17.55 3.14 -6.64
C LEU A 99 17.80 4.66 -6.60
N LYS A 100 18.09 5.25 -5.43
CA LYS A 100 18.43 6.68 -5.31
C LYS A 100 19.71 7.07 -6.03
N LYS A 101 20.67 6.16 -6.23
CA LYS A 101 21.87 6.40 -7.05
C LYS A 101 21.58 6.49 -8.55
N ASN A 102 20.52 5.81 -9.01
CA ASN A 102 20.11 5.76 -10.44
C ASN A 102 18.91 6.68 -10.76
N SER A 103 18.26 7.29 -9.74
CA SER A 103 16.93 7.90 -9.89
C SER A 103 16.91 9.34 -10.40
N LYS A 104 18.05 9.98 -10.69
CA LYS A 104 18.02 11.30 -11.35
C LYS A 104 17.60 11.22 -12.81
N ASP A 105 17.87 10.10 -13.49
CA ASP A 105 17.52 9.88 -14.89
C ASP A 105 16.20 9.09 -15.06
N GLU A 106 15.86 8.20 -14.11
CA GLU A 106 14.64 7.36 -14.19
C GLU A 106 13.36 8.12 -13.79
N ALA A 107 13.39 9.03 -12.83
CA ALA A 107 12.23 9.81 -12.43
C ALA A 107 11.66 10.68 -13.57
N SER A 108 12.55 11.23 -14.43
CA SER A 108 12.13 11.97 -15.62
C SER A 108 11.51 11.05 -16.67
N THR A 109 11.97 9.81 -16.76
CA THR A 109 11.47 8.80 -17.70
C THR A 109 10.11 8.24 -17.26
N GLU A 110 9.91 7.95 -15.98
CA GLU A 110 8.62 7.49 -15.43
C GLU A 110 7.52 8.53 -15.55
N ILE A 111 7.79 9.79 -15.23
CA ILE A 111 6.85 10.91 -15.42
C ILE A 111 6.50 11.08 -16.89
N THR A 112 7.48 10.95 -17.79
CA THR A 112 7.28 11.04 -19.24
C THR A 112 6.45 9.88 -19.78
N ILE A 113 6.69 8.65 -19.31
CA ILE A 113 5.92 7.45 -19.65
C ILE A 113 4.48 7.59 -19.17
N SER A 114 4.28 7.98 -17.92
CA SER A 114 2.96 8.18 -17.32
C SER A 114 2.15 9.23 -18.08
N LYS A 115 2.77 10.36 -18.45
CA LYS A 115 2.14 11.41 -19.25
C LYS A 115 1.75 10.90 -20.65
N LYS A 116 2.63 10.18 -21.33
CA LYS A 116 2.33 9.58 -22.64
C LYS A 116 1.18 8.56 -22.56
N CYS A 117 1.11 7.75 -21.53
CA CYS A 117 0.01 6.82 -21.31
C CYS A 117 -1.30 7.57 -21.06
N PHE A 118 -1.28 8.67 -20.32
CA PHE A 118 -2.45 9.53 -20.10
C PHE A 118 -2.96 10.13 -21.42
N ASP A 119 -2.07 10.73 -22.21
CA ASP A 119 -2.40 11.33 -23.50
C ASP A 119 -3.00 10.29 -24.48
N ILE A 120 -2.47 9.06 -24.49
CA ILE A 120 -3.01 7.94 -25.27
C ILE A 120 -4.42 7.56 -24.80
N THR A 121 -4.64 7.55 -23.49
CA THR A 121 -5.92 7.22 -22.86
C THR A 121 -6.98 8.26 -23.24
N GLU A 122 -6.65 9.53 -23.01
CA GLU A 122 -7.54 10.65 -23.33
C GLU A 122 -7.95 10.64 -24.80
N LYS A 123 -6.97 10.49 -25.68
CA LYS A 123 -7.23 10.42 -27.14
C LYS A 123 -8.12 9.24 -27.50
N TYR A 124 -7.84 8.03 -26.97
CA TYR A 124 -8.64 6.84 -27.27
C TYR A 124 -10.10 7.01 -26.82
N VAL A 125 -10.31 7.52 -25.60
CA VAL A 125 -11.66 7.74 -25.06
C VAL A 125 -12.40 8.79 -25.89
N THR A 126 -11.74 9.91 -26.20
CA THR A 126 -12.33 11.00 -26.99
C THR A 126 -12.74 10.53 -28.38
N ASP A 127 -11.83 9.85 -29.10
CA ASP A 127 -12.07 9.34 -30.45
C ASP A 127 -13.25 8.34 -30.48
N ASN A 128 -13.33 7.44 -29.49
CA ASN A 128 -14.42 6.45 -29.41
C ASN A 128 -15.76 7.06 -29.00
N VAL A 129 -15.76 8.03 -28.07
CA VAL A 129 -16.98 8.74 -27.68
C VAL A 129 -17.52 9.58 -28.85
N LEU A 130 -16.66 10.25 -29.61
CA LEU A 130 -17.05 11.02 -30.79
C LEU A 130 -17.59 10.11 -31.92
N ALA A 131 -16.99 8.93 -32.11
CA ALA A 131 -17.41 8.01 -33.15
C ALA A 131 -18.69 7.23 -32.82
N ASN A 132 -18.82 6.76 -31.57
CA ASN A 132 -19.85 5.79 -31.16
C ASN A 132 -20.82 6.33 -30.12
N GLY A 133 -20.61 7.54 -29.60
CA GLY A 133 -21.38 8.16 -28.52
C GLY A 133 -21.09 7.64 -27.12
N TRP A 134 -20.36 6.53 -27.01
CA TRP A 134 -19.98 5.90 -25.73
C TRP A 134 -18.78 4.96 -25.87
N VAL A 135 -18.17 4.61 -24.76
CA VAL A 135 -17.12 3.58 -24.68
C VAL A 135 -17.23 2.86 -23.33
N THR A 136 -17.08 1.54 -23.32
CA THR A 136 -17.14 0.79 -22.07
C THR A 136 -15.80 0.82 -21.33
N TYR A 137 -15.83 0.76 -20.00
CA TYR A 137 -14.63 0.67 -19.15
C TYR A 137 -13.74 -0.52 -19.55
N LYS A 138 -14.36 -1.69 -19.84
CA LYS A 138 -13.65 -2.92 -20.20
C LYS A 138 -12.89 -2.79 -21.53
N GLU A 139 -13.52 -2.23 -22.53
CA GLU A 139 -12.90 -1.97 -23.84
C GLU A 139 -11.79 -0.94 -23.73
N THR A 140 -12.05 0.13 -22.97
CA THR A 140 -11.07 1.17 -22.69
C THR A 140 -9.81 0.58 -22.05
N MET A 141 -9.95 -0.20 -20.98
CA MET A 141 -8.82 -0.79 -20.27
C MET A 141 -8.00 -1.74 -21.14
N HIS A 142 -8.64 -2.63 -21.93
CA HIS A 142 -7.93 -3.52 -22.84
C HIS A 142 -7.13 -2.77 -23.90
N SER A 143 -7.76 -1.79 -24.54
CA SER A 143 -7.15 -1.01 -25.62
C SER A 143 -6.01 -0.12 -25.11
N ILE A 144 -6.18 0.49 -23.94
CA ILE A 144 -5.13 1.33 -23.34
C ILE A 144 -3.90 0.50 -22.98
N VAL A 145 -4.07 -0.64 -22.30
CA VAL A 145 -2.95 -1.53 -21.96
C VAL A 145 -2.19 -1.95 -23.22
N TYR A 146 -2.91 -2.31 -24.29
CA TYR A 146 -2.29 -2.69 -25.56
C TYR A 146 -1.54 -1.52 -26.21
N LEU A 147 -2.17 -0.33 -26.26
CA LEU A 147 -1.58 0.86 -26.89
C LEU A 147 -0.37 1.38 -26.12
N CYS A 148 -0.42 1.37 -24.79
CA CYS A 148 0.71 1.77 -23.94
C CYS A 148 1.88 0.80 -24.12
N LYS A 149 1.65 -0.52 -24.12
CA LYS A 149 2.70 -1.51 -24.42
C LYS A 149 3.34 -1.28 -25.78
N LYS A 150 2.53 -1.05 -26.81
CA LYS A 150 3.02 -0.88 -28.19
C LYS A 150 3.75 0.44 -28.44
N LYS A 151 3.28 1.55 -27.85
CA LYS A 151 3.80 2.90 -28.15
C LYS A 151 4.84 3.40 -27.16
N VAL A 152 4.85 2.88 -25.94
CA VAL A 152 5.71 3.36 -24.85
C VAL A 152 6.72 2.29 -24.42
N GLY A 153 6.57 1.04 -24.89
CA GLY A 153 7.50 -0.05 -24.61
C GLY A 153 7.37 -0.60 -23.18
N TYR A 154 6.16 -0.63 -22.65
CA TYR A 154 5.86 -1.12 -21.30
C TYR A 154 5.68 -2.63 -21.27
#